data_e79720e08f46f0408d5dd7677cf19c94
#
_entry.id   e79720e08f46f0408d5dd7677cf19c94
#
_cell.length_a   1.000
_cell.length_b   1.000
_cell.length_c   1.000
_cell.angle_alpha   90.00
_cell.angle_beta   90.00
_cell.angle_gamma   90.00
#
_symmetry.space_group_name_H-M   'P 1'
#
loop_
_entity.id
_entity.type
_entity.pdbx_description
1 polymer ?
#
loop_
_entity_poly.entity_id
_entity_poly.type
_entity_poly.pdbx_seq_one_letter_code
_entity_poly.pdbx_strand_id
1 'polypeptide(L)'
;MKPIPQISPVVVAGPEKRTRSTSRQEAADGEAPEQRPGPASVSNWDHGVTYRPAVIVQPRAIEDVVRVVSDTSTYPSPVRAVGKLHSPAPCSADDGGTMLDMTSMTRILEIGPDFVTAEAGALYIDVAEELARHDRQFHINTEIGTITLGAIACAATKDSSLIGSSHYGQVSSFVSGVKVVKPDGMVCSFTEDEHPEEMRLLRLSYGLLGVVVEVTLKTQPITALFAQHRTYSLAEFRAAVPELIAQNYALMMYFYPFADSVVLEVRREEPGAKPTSSGGWWLRNAFWRKYGPLFVLSIRRISPTAAIERALIRFYDRLMRRGMCWLVGGKLTLPQAQIIRHVDDPGDNKFVFSMWSFEEDGYFDTLEAYFRFCNEYAEQTGFRCNLPAVGYRIVQDRKALLSYTHDSDALSIDPVSTGGPEWEEFLKAFNAFCSDRNGHPLFNQTKHLTAAQARKSYGKRWEEFARVRAKWDPDDRLISRYFADLLDDMPIA
;
A
#
# COMPACT_ATOMS: atom_id res chain seq x y z
N MET A 1 -32.93 -26.62 -46.49
CA MET A 1 -32.52 -26.71 -45.08
C MET A 1 -31.25 -27.52 -45.01
N LYS A 2 -30.10 -26.88 -44.84
CA LYS A 2 -28.81 -27.53 -44.58
C LYS A 2 -28.59 -27.55 -43.05
N PRO A 3 -28.07 -28.64 -42.46
CA PRO A 3 -27.86 -28.72 -41.03
C PRO A 3 -26.67 -27.87 -40.60
N ILE A 4 -26.82 -27.20 -39.43
CA ILE A 4 -25.82 -26.39 -38.77
C ILE A 4 -24.74 -27.34 -38.19
N PRO A 5 -23.45 -27.05 -38.35
CA PRO A 5 -22.40 -27.88 -37.77
C PRO A 5 -22.31 -27.60 -36.25
N GLN A 6 -22.30 -28.69 -35.48
CA GLN A 6 -22.04 -28.69 -34.05
C GLN A 6 -20.58 -28.27 -33.82
N ILE A 7 -20.39 -27.20 -33.06
CA ILE A 7 -19.09 -26.78 -32.54
C ILE A 7 -18.80 -27.55 -31.27
N SER A 8 -17.79 -28.41 -31.31
CA SER A 8 -17.26 -29.12 -30.15
C SER A 8 -16.61 -28.07 -29.18
N PRO A 9 -16.77 -28.22 -27.86
CA PRO A 9 -16.15 -27.31 -26.91
C PRO A 9 -14.63 -27.46 -26.95
N VAL A 10 -13.94 -26.36 -27.19
CA VAL A 10 -12.49 -26.24 -27.01
C VAL A 10 -12.22 -26.34 -25.51
N VAL A 11 -11.61 -27.43 -25.10
CA VAL A 11 -11.05 -27.60 -23.76
C VAL A 11 -9.85 -26.68 -23.66
N VAL A 12 -10.02 -25.54 -22.99
CA VAL A 12 -8.89 -24.70 -22.58
C VAL A 12 -8.22 -25.44 -21.43
N ALA A 13 -6.99 -25.89 -21.68
CA ALA A 13 -6.14 -26.47 -20.62
C ALA A 13 -5.96 -25.42 -19.52
N GLY A 14 -6.47 -25.70 -18.34
CA GLY A 14 -6.23 -24.91 -17.14
C GLY A 14 -4.75 -24.99 -16.74
N PRO A 15 -4.24 -23.99 -15.97
CA PRO A 15 -2.85 -24.01 -15.54
C PRO A 15 -2.57 -25.28 -14.73
N GLU A 16 -1.44 -25.91 -15.02
CA GLU A 16 -0.96 -27.11 -14.35
C GLU A 16 -1.02 -26.91 -12.82
N LYS A 17 -1.76 -27.77 -12.15
CA LYS A 17 -1.76 -27.89 -10.71
C LYS A 17 -0.34 -28.25 -10.27
N ARG A 18 0.41 -27.30 -9.76
CA ARG A 18 1.55 -27.59 -8.90
C ARG A 18 1.00 -28.25 -7.63
N THR A 19 0.96 -29.56 -7.63
CA THR A 19 0.80 -30.36 -6.44
C THR A 19 2.00 -30.11 -5.52
N ARG A 20 1.87 -29.19 -4.57
CA ARG A 20 2.76 -29.13 -3.42
C ARG A 20 2.45 -30.36 -2.56
N SER A 21 3.38 -31.29 -2.51
CA SER A 21 3.31 -32.47 -1.65
C SER A 21 3.17 -32.04 -0.19
N THR A 22 2.20 -32.58 0.49
CA THR A 22 1.94 -32.49 1.94
C THR A 22 2.95 -33.30 2.79
N SER A 23 4.21 -33.38 2.38
CA SER A 23 5.27 -34.10 3.08
C SER A 23 6.45 -33.19 3.44
N ARG A 24 6.20 -32.19 4.29
CA ARG A 24 7.26 -31.40 4.94
C ARG A 24 6.84 -30.97 6.36
N GLN A 25 6.36 -31.92 7.13
CA GLN A 25 5.94 -31.68 8.51
C GLN A 25 6.92 -32.24 9.56
N GLU A 26 8.05 -32.80 9.14
CA GLU A 26 9.09 -33.33 10.05
C GLU A 26 10.48 -32.96 9.54
N ALA A 27 10.92 -31.72 9.67
CA ALA A 27 12.33 -31.33 9.65
C ALA A 27 12.45 -29.81 9.93
N ALA A 28 12.11 -29.38 11.11
CA ALA A 28 12.30 -27.99 11.54
C ALA A 28 13.13 -27.85 12.81
N ASP A 29 13.73 -28.94 13.30
CA ASP A 29 14.56 -28.88 14.49
C ASP A 29 16.04 -28.92 14.08
N GLY A 30 16.71 -27.75 14.07
CA GLY A 30 18.15 -27.64 14.21
C GLY A 30 18.97 -26.96 13.12
N GLU A 31 18.42 -26.51 12.02
CA GLU A 31 19.22 -25.71 11.08
C GLU A 31 19.22 -24.22 11.47
N ALA A 32 20.41 -23.65 11.63
CA ALA A 32 20.57 -22.21 11.84
C ALA A 32 19.92 -21.43 10.68
N PRO A 33 19.36 -20.22 10.94
CA PRO A 33 18.79 -19.40 9.89
C PRO A 33 19.80 -19.13 8.80
N GLU A 34 19.34 -19.09 7.56
CA GLU A 34 20.22 -18.79 6.43
C GLU A 34 20.74 -17.36 6.56
N GLN A 35 21.99 -17.23 6.97
CA GLN A 35 22.71 -15.97 7.07
C GLN A 35 23.59 -15.81 5.85
N ARG A 36 23.49 -14.69 5.17
CA ARG A 36 24.35 -14.35 4.05
C ARG A 36 25.04 -13.02 4.31
N PRO A 37 26.34 -12.86 3.96
CA PRO A 37 26.89 -11.53 3.80
C PRO A 37 25.96 -10.78 2.86
N GLY A 38 25.63 -9.52 3.19
CA GLY A 38 24.75 -8.72 2.37
C GLY A 38 25.25 -8.68 0.93
N PRO A 39 24.37 -8.82 -0.07
CA PRO A 39 24.74 -8.54 -1.44
C PRO A 39 25.24 -7.09 -1.54
N ALA A 40 26.00 -6.78 -2.60
CA ALA A 40 26.52 -5.42 -2.79
C ALA A 40 25.41 -4.34 -2.69
N SER A 41 24.16 -4.68 -3.06
CA SER A 41 23.00 -3.82 -2.89
C SER A 41 21.68 -4.60 -2.99
N VAL A 42 20.64 -4.10 -2.30
CA VAL A 42 19.24 -4.54 -2.40
C VAL A 42 18.38 -3.35 -2.77
N SER A 43 17.61 -3.46 -3.84
CA SER A 43 16.70 -2.39 -4.25
C SER A 43 15.27 -2.65 -3.78
N ASN A 44 14.52 -1.58 -3.52
CA ASN A 44 13.09 -1.69 -3.34
C ASN A 44 12.38 -2.03 -4.66
N TRP A 45 11.07 -2.32 -4.59
CA TRP A 45 10.26 -2.79 -5.71
C TRP A 45 10.35 -1.88 -6.97
N ASP A 46 10.37 -0.57 -6.80
CA ASP A 46 10.41 0.39 -7.92
C ASP A 46 11.83 0.76 -8.36
N HIS A 47 12.86 0.14 -7.75
CA HIS A 47 14.28 0.44 -7.94
C HIS A 47 14.67 1.91 -7.66
N GLY A 48 13.80 2.66 -6.97
CA GLY A 48 14.03 4.06 -6.62
C GLY A 48 14.81 4.26 -5.32
N VAL A 49 14.98 3.19 -4.52
CA VAL A 49 15.77 3.16 -3.28
C VAL A 49 16.67 1.94 -3.30
N THR A 50 17.92 2.11 -2.88
CA THR A 50 18.90 1.03 -2.79
C THR A 50 19.52 1.03 -1.40
N TYR A 51 19.63 -0.14 -0.78
CA TYR A 51 20.20 -0.40 0.52
C TYR A 51 21.44 -1.27 0.39
N ARG A 52 22.40 -1.12 1.31
CA ARG A 52 23.61 -1.95 1.43
C ARG A 52 23.74 -2.52 2.84
N PRO A 53 22.86 -3.45 3.23
CA PRO A 53 22.91 -4.07 4.55
C PRO A 53 24.22 -4.85 4.72
N ALA A 54 24.81 -4.81 5.92
CA ALA A 54 25.98 -5.62 6.24
C ALA A 54 25.62 -7.12 6.30
N VAL A 55 24.43 -7.43 6.81
CA VAL A 55 23.94 -8.80 6.98
C VAL A 55 22.49 -8.89 6.51
N ILE A 56 22.15 -9.98 5.81
CA ILE A 56 20.76 -10.36 5.52
C ILE A 56 20.48 -11.69 6.18
N VAL A 57 19.39 -11.76 6.94
CA VAL A 57 18.93 -12.98 7.60
C VAL A 57 17.52 -13.30 7.14
N GLN A 58 17.27 -14.57 6.79
CA GLN A 58 15.94 -15.10 6.50
C GLN A 58 15.49 -16.01 7.65
N PRO A 59 14.75 -15.47 8.63
CA PRO A 59 14.29 -16.26 9.78
C PRO A 59 13.25 -17.30 9.33
N ARG A 60 13.24 -18.45 9.99
CA ARG A 60 12.28 -19.52 9.77
C ARG A 60 11.42 -19.79 11.01
N ALA A 61 11.85 -19.25 12.15
CA ALA A 61 11.20 -19.37 13.43
C ALA A 61 11.33 -18.08 14.25
N ILE A 62 10.53 -17.94 15.30
CA ILE A 62 10.57 -16.78 16.19
C ILE A 62 11.91 -16.68 16.91
N GLU A 63 12.50 -17.81 17.25
CA GLU A 63 13.82 -17.91 17.91
C GLU A 63 14.94 -17.32 17.05
N ASP A 64 14.84 -17.39 15.73
CA ASP A 64 15.78 -16.75 14.82
C ASP A 64 15.69 -15.24 14.91
N VAL A 65 14.45 -14.72 14.98
CA VAL A 65 14.21 -13.28 15.13
C VAL A 65 14.73 -12.79 16.49
N VAL A 66 14.44 -13.54 17.57
CA VAL A 66 14.97 -13.24 18.91
C VAL A 66 16.49 -13.16 18.89
N ARG A 67 17.17 -14.15 18.31
CA ARG A 67 18.64 -14.17 18.20
C ARG A 67 19.17 -12.95 17.45
N VAL A 68 18.58 -12.61 16.28
CA VAL A 68 19.01 -11.47 15.48
C VAL A 68 18.86 -10.17 16.24
N VAL A 69 17.74 -9.99 16.95
CA VAL A 69 17.48 -8.77 17.71
C VAL A 69 18.41 -8.65 18.92
N SER A 70 18.67 -9.76 19.64
CA SER A 70 19.43 -9.76 20.89
C SER A 70 20.95 -9.75 20.71
N ASP A 71 21.48 -10.35 19.63
CA ASP A 71 22.93 -10.45 19.42
C ASP A 71 23.44 -9.26 18.60
N THR A 72 23.83 -8.21 19.29
CA THR A 72 24.37 -6.98 18.68
C THR A 72 25.79 -7.14 18.12
N SER A 73 26.49 -8.22 18.53
CA SER A 73 27.88 -8.47 18.09
C SER A 73 27.93 -9.05 16.67
N THR A 74 26.98 -9.92 16.36
CA THR A 74 26.88 -10.59 15.05
C THR A 74 25.99 -9.82 14.07
N TYR A 75 24.96 -9.16 14.57
CA TYR A 75 23.94 -8.47 13.79
C TYR A 75 23.96 -6.97 14.08
N PRO A 76 24.62 -6.16 13.25
CA PRO A 76 24.75 -4.72 13.48
C PRO A 76 23.41 -4.00 13.42
N SER A 77 23.28 -2.93 14.22
CA SER A 77 22.12 -2.00 14.17
C SER A 77 22.18 -1.11 12.95
N PRO A 78 21.01 -0.64 12.45
CA PRO A 78 19.68 -1.08 12.90
C PRO A 78 19.29 -2.44 12.34
N VAL A 79 18.45 -3.18 13.08
CA VAL A 79 17.78 -4.39 12.59
C VAL A 79 16.44 -3.98 12.00
N ARG A 80 16.23 -4.23 10.71
CA ARG A 80 14.99 -3.86 10.03
C ARG A 80 14.31 -5.08 9.43
N ALA A 81 13.08 -5.36 9.90
CA ALA A 81 12.24 -6.37 9.29
C ALA A 81 11.66 -5.87 7.96
N VAL A 82 11.81 -6.66 6.92
CA VAL A 82 11.33 -6.34 5.59
C VAL A 82 10.46 -7.47 5.02
N GLY A 83 9.49 -7.10 4.16
CA GLY A 83 8.75 -8.00 3.31
C GLY A 83 9.21 -7.88 1.86
N LYS A 84 8.29 -7.54 0.95
CA LYS A 84 8.55 -7.41 -0.49
C LYS A 84 9.07 -6.03 -0.93
N LEU A 85 9.46 -5.17 0.01
CA LEU A 85 10.08 -3.86 -0.26
C LEU A 85 9.26 -2.96 -1.20
N HIS A 86 7.94 -2.96 -1.06
CA HIS A 86 7.04 -2.12 -1.89
C HIS A 86 7.07 -0.63 -1.56
N SER A 87 7.63 -0.25 -0.40
CA SER A 87 7.68 1.15 0.03
C SER A 87 8.58 1.99 -0.87
N PRO A 88 8.07 3.08 -1.51
CA PRO A 88 8.92 3.98 -2.27
C PRO A 88 9.81 4.87 -1.40
N ALA A 89 9.45 5.12 -0.13
CA ALA A 89 10.29 5.84 0.82
C ALA A 89 11.43 4.94 1.37
N PRO A 90 12.59 5.50 1.77
CA PRO A 90 13.74 4.72 2.25
C PRO A 90 13.57 4.27 3.72
N CYS A 91 12.39 3.76 4.09
CA CYS A 91 12.03 3.41 5.46
C CYS A 91 12.29 1.95 5.84
N SER A 92 12.62 1.09 4.85
CA SER A 92 12.58 -0.36 5.04
C SER A 92 13.86 -0.93 5.64
N ALA A 93 15.04 -0.39 5.30
CA ALA A 93 16.33 -0.89 5.77
C ALA A 93 17.36 0.25 5.78
N ASP A 94 18.61 -0.07 6.17
CA ASP A 94 19.73 0.86 6.18
C ASP A 94 21.01 0.25 5.64
N ASP A 95 21.93 1.11 5.22
CA ASP A 95 23.30 0.74 4.88
C ASP A 95 24.07 0.32 6.16
N GLY A 96 24.78 -0.77 6.09
CA GLY A 96 25.59 -1.28 7.21
C GLY A 96 24.80 -1.96 8.34
N GLY A 97 23.47 -1.89 8.34
CA GLY A 97 22.62 -2.56 9.32
C GLY A 97 22.31 -4.03 8.97
N THR A 98 21.40 -4.62 9.72
CA THR A 98 20.90 -5.98 9.51
C THR A 98 19.51 -5.94 8.87
N MET A 99 19.36 -6.54 7.70
CA MET A 99 18.07 -6.75 7.04
C MET A 99 17.50 -8.11 7.44
N LEU A 100 16.32 -8.12 8.04
CA LEU A 100 15.61 -9.32 8.45
C LEU A 100 14.49 -9.58 7.43
N ASP A 101 14.76 -10.44 6.44
CA ASP A 101 13.83 -10.80 5.38
C ASP A 101 12.80 -11.81 5.87
N MET A 102 11.62 -11.32 6.23
CA MET A 102 10.54 -12.12 6.82
C MET A 102 9.82 -13.05 5.83
N THR A 103 10.16 -13.03 4.55
CA THR A 103 9.41 -13.74 3.49
C THR A 103 9.49 -15.27 3.58
N SER A 104 10.28 -15.83 4.49
CA SER A 104 10.29 -17.27 4.77
C SER A 104 9.31 -17.70 5.87
N MET A 105 8.78 -16.77 6.68
CA MET A 105 7.78 -17.03 7.71
C MET A 105 6.37 -16.79 7.11
N THR A 106 5.80 -17.82 6.46
CA THR A 106 4.60 -17.66 5.62
C THR A 106 3.41 -18.56 6.01
N ARG A 107 3.49 -19.25 7.15
CA ARG A 107 2.44 -20.20 7.55
C ARG A 107 1.16 -19.47 7.94
N ILE A 108 0.02 -19.98 7.50
CA ILE A 108 -1.29 -19.67 8.07
C ILE A 108 -1.44 -20.58 9.29
N LEU A 109 -1.59 -19.98 10.47
CA LEU A 109 -1.59 -20.69 11.74
C LEU A 109 -3.00 -21.11 12.15
N GLU A 110 -3.99 -20.22 11.92
CA GLU A 110 -5.37 -20.46 12.28
C GLU A 110 -6.33 -19.66 11.38
N ILE A 111 -7.44 -20.26 11.00
CA ILE A 111 -8.58 -19.58 10.38
C ILE A 111 -9.78 -19.79 11.29
N GLY A 112 -10.19 -18.73 11.98
CA GLY A 112 -11.36 -18.71 12.84
C GLY A 112 -12.63 -18.25 12.13
N PRO A 113 -13.75 -18.14 12.85
CA PRO A 113 -15.03 -17.76 12.27
C PRO A 113 -15.05 -16.30 11.75
N ASP A 114 -14.22 -15.42 12.30
CA ASP A 114 -14.15 -13.98 11.97
C ASP A 114 -12.73 -13.42 11.96
N PHE A 115 -11.71 -14.28 11.98
CA PHE A 115 -10.30 -13.89 11.93
C PHE A 115 -9.43 -14.90 11.18
N VAL A 116 -8.23 -14.50 10.86
CA VAL A 116 -7.12 -15.36 10.43
C VAL A 116 -5.86 -14.93 11.15
N THR A 117 -5.09 -15.90 11.65
CA THR A 117 -3.76 -15.70 12.22
C THR A 117 -2.73 -16.34 11.31
N ALA A 118 -1.71 -15.58 10.91
CA ALA A 118 -0.63 -16.08 10.10
C ALA A 118 0.71 -15.41 10.47
N GLU A 119 1.80 -16.03 10.05
CA GLU A 119 3.14 -15.47 10.19
C GLU A 119 3.30 -14.20 9.39
N ALA A 120 4.11 -13.28 9.88
CA ALA A 120 4.23 -11.92 9.36
C ALA A 120 4.73 -11.82 7.91
N GLY A 121 5.44 -12.83 7.41
CA GLY A 121 5.91 -12.91 6.03
C GLY A 121 4.89 -13.48 5.03
N ALA A 122 3.72 -13.98 5.49
CA ALA A 122 2.65 -14.44 4.61
C ALA A 122 2.16 -13.29 3.72
N LEU A 123 1.95 -13.59 2.43
CA LEU A 123 1.46 -12.58 1.48
C LEU A 123 -0.05 -12.41 1.61
N TYR A 124 -0.50 -11.17 1.53
CA TYR A 124 -1.92 -10.83 1.64
C TYR A 124 -2.78 -11.58 0.63
N ILE A 125 -2.30 -11.72 -0.61
CA ILE A 125 -3.02 -12.44 -1.67
C ILE A 125 -3.11 -13.95 -1.39
N ASP A 126 -2.02 -14.56 -0.89
CA ASP A 126 -2.03 -16.01 -0.60
C ASP A 126 -3.01 -16.33 0.54
N VAL A 127 -3.04 -15.47 1.57
CA VAL A 127 -4.01 -15.58 2.67
C VAL A 127 -5.44 -15.34 2.17
N ALA A 128 -5.66 -14.35 1.29
CA ALA A 128 -6.97 -14.10 0.70
C ALA A 128 -7.48 -15.28 -0.14
N GLU A 129 -6.60 -15.95 -0.88
CA GLU A 129 -6.93 -17.16 -1.64
C GLU A 129 -7.31 -18.33 -0.72
N GLU A 130 -6.61 -18.47 0.41
CA GLU A 130 -6.95 -19.51 1.40
C GLU A 130 -8.27 -19.19 2.11
N LEU A 131 -8.50 -17.93 2.51
CA LEU A 131 -9.77 -17.50 3.09
C LEU A 131 -10.96 -17.77 2.15
N ALA A 132 -10.79 -17.56 0.85
CA ALA A 132 -11.83 -17.84 -0.14
C ALA A 132 -12.25 -19.33 -0.18
N ARG A 133 -11.34 -20.27 0.16
CA ARG A 133 -11.66 -21.71 0.28
C ARG A 133 -12.49 -22.04 1.52
N HIS A 134 -12.50 -21.10 2.49
CA HIS A 134 -13.28 -21.16 3.72
C HIS A 134 -14.52 -20.25 3.69
N ASP A 135 -14.96 -19.80 2.50
CA ASP A 135 -16.06 -18.84 2.31
C ASP A 135 -15.88 -17.52 3.08
N ARG A 136 -14.62 -17.10 3.27
CA ARG A 136 -14.23 -15.89 3.99
C ARG A 136 -13.45 -14.94 3.09
N GLN A 137 -13.41 -13.66 3.49
CA GLN A 137 -12.60 -12.61 2.87
C GLN A 137 -12.17 -11.60 3.90
N PHE A 138 -11.18 -10.77 3.56
CA PHE A 138 -10.85 -9.58 4.34
C PHE A 138 -11.96 -8.53 4.25
N HIS A 139 -12.06 -7.65 5.24
CA HIS A 139 -13.00 -6.54 5.23
C HIS A 139 -12.67 -5.50 4.15
N ILE A 140 -11.41 -5.29 3.86
CA ILE A 140 -10.91 -4.36 2.84
C ILE A 140 -9.70 -4.99 2.15
N ASN A 141 -9.52 -4.74 0.87
CA ASN A 141 -8.44 -5.33 0.10
C ASN A 141 -7.48 -4.26 -0.41
N THR A 142 -6.18 -4.55 -0.34
CA THR A 142 -5.18 -3.73 -1.00
C THR A 142 -5.16 -4.02 -2.50
N GLU A 143 -4.82 -3.04 -3.33
CA GLU A 143 -4.61 -3.30 -4.74
C GLU A 143 -3.29 -4.07 -4.99
N ILE A 144 -2.31 -3.97 -4.08
CA ILE A 144 -1.03 -4.70 -4.14
C ILE A 144 -1.14 -5.94 -3.27
N GLY A 145 -1.33 -7.10 -3.89
CA GLY A 145 -1.55 -8.37 -3.18
C GLY A 145 -0.30 -9.01 -2.60
N THR A 146 0.88 -8.68 -3.13
CA THR A 146 2.17 -9.23 -2.68
C THR A 146 2.77 -8.54 -1.46
N ILE A 147 2.00 -7.72 -0.75
CA ILE A 147 2.40 -7.17 0.54
C ILE A 147 2.35 -8.23 1.63
N THR A 148 3.28 -8.22 2.58
CA THR A 148 3.31 -9.16 3.71
C THR A 148 2.40 -8.70 4.85
N LEU A 149 1.88 -9.63 5.66
CA LEU A 149 1.01 -9.29 6.80
C LEU A 149 1.72 -8.43 7.85
N GLY A 150 3.02 -8.64 8.08
CA GLY A 150 3.80 -7.76 8.96
C GLY A 150 3.83 -6.31 8.46
N ALA A 151 3.97 -6.11 7.14
CA ALA A 151 3.87 -4.77 6.56
C ALA A 151 2.44 -4.19 6.65
N ILE A 152 1.39 -5.02 6.51
CA ILE A 152 -0.01 -4.63 6.75
C ILE A 152 -0.21 -4.10 8.17
N ALA A 153 0.38 -4.76 9.17
CA ALA A 153 0.24 -4.34 10.56
C ALA A 153 1.00 -3.05 10.86
N CYS A 154 2.22 -2.90 10.33
CA CYS A 154 3.16 -1.86 10.72
C CYS A 154 3.24 -0.66 9.79
N ALA A 155 2.89 -0.79 8.50
CA ALA A 155 3.02 0.29 7.53
C ALA A 155 1.67 0.73 6.97
N ALA A 156 1.60 1.96 6.51
CA ALA A 156 0.38 2.52 5.97
C ALA A 156 0.00 1.84 4.64
N THR A 157 -1.13 1.15 4.66
CA THR A 157 -1.78 0.51 3.51
C THR A 157 -3.26 0.84 3.52
N LYS A 158 -3.83 1.10 2.36
CA LYS A 158 -5.20 1.59 2.24
C LYS A 158 -5.92 1.12 1.01
N ASP A 159 -7.24 1.21 1.06
CA ASP A 159 -8.16 1.35 -0.05
C ASP A 159 -9.27 2.34 0.34
N SER A 160 -10.14 2.71 -0.59
CA SER A 160 -11.30 3.53 -0.27
C SER A 160 -12.23 2.81 0.71
N SER A 161 -12.66 3.53 1.74
CA SER A 161 -13.52 2.97 2.78
C SER A 161 -14.86 2.53 2.21
N LEU A 162 -15.19 1.26 2.39
CA LEU A 162 -16.51 0.72 2.14
C LEU A 162 -17.42 1.06 3.33
N ILE A 163 -18.41 1.92 3.11
CA ILE A 163 -19.36 2.28 4.15
C ILE A 163 -20.36 1.12 4.30
N GLY A 164 -20.48 0.57 5.51
CA GLY A 164 -21.33 -0.58 5.80
C GLY A 164 -20.70 -1.49 6.86
N SER A 165 -20.27 -2.66 6.47
CA SER A 165 -19.72 -3.66 7.39
C SER A 165 -18.31 -3.34 7.88
N SER A 166 -17.53 -2.58 7.12
CA SER A 166 -16.10 -2.40 7.42
C SER A 166 -15.71 -1.02 7.95
N HIS A 167 -16.34 0.04 7.59
CA HIS A 167 -16.09 1.45 7.96
C HIS A 167 -14.67 1.99 7.70
N TYR A 168 -13.60 1.22 7.96
CA TYR A 168 -12.22 1.69 7.85
C TYR A 168 -11.64 1.53 6.45
N GLY A 169 -10.75 2.42 6.05
CA GLY A 169 -9.99 2.34 4.80
C GLY A 169 -8.51 2.00 4.99
N GLN A 170 -8.05 1.94 6.23
CA GLN A 170 -6.70 1.48 6.58
C GLN A 170 -6.75 -0.01 6.92
N VAL A 171 -5.91 -0.81 6.25
CA VAL A 171 -5.94 -2.27 6.44
C VAL A 171 -5.48 -2.65 7.85
N SER A 172 -4.51 -1.90 8.41
CA SER A 172 -4.02 -2.08 9.79
C SER A 172 -5.13 -1.96 10.85
N SER A 173 -6.25 -1.30 10.57
CA SER A 173 -7.38 -1.16 11.49
C SER A 173 -8.10 -2.47 11.75
N PHE A 174 -7.93 -3.45 10.87
CA PHE A 174 -8.48 -4.81 11.00
C PHE A 174 -7.50 -5.80 11.64
N VAL A 175 -6.29 -5.37 11.98
CA VAL A 175 -5.35 -6.16 12.78
C VAL A 175 -5.85 -6.18 14.22
N SER A 176 -6.34 -7.32 14.68
CA SER A 176 -6.88 -7.52 16.04
C SER A 176 -5.86 -8.07 17.02
N GLY A 177 -4.73 -8.60 16.53
CA GLY A 177 -3.66 -9.10 17.36
C GLY A 177 -2.33 -9.16 16.63
N VAL A 178 -1.24 -9.05 17.38
CA VAL A 178 0.13 -9.24 16.89
C VAL A 178 0.98 -9.97 17.93
N LYS A 179 1.93 -10.77 17.45
CA LYS A 179 3.05 -11.26 18.25
C LYS A 179 4.31 -10.54 17.79
N VAL A 180 5.06 -10.00 18.74
CA VAL A 180 6.17 -9.08 18.48
C VAL A 180 7.40 -9.53 19.26
N VAL A 181 8.56 -9.50 18.63
CA VAL A 181 9.85 -9.56 19.29
C VAL A 181 10.30 -8.13 19.54
N LYS A 182 10.37 -7.75 20.83
CA LYS A 182 10.80 -6.43 21.25
C LYS A 182 12.30 -6.22 21.09
N PRO A 183 12.80 -4.97 21.13
CA PRO A 183 14.24 -4.69 21.02
C PRO A 183 15.12 -5.40 22.06
N ASP A 184 14.58 -5.71 23.23
CA ASP A 184 15.24 -6.48 24.31
C ASP A 184 15.21 -8.01 24.08
N GLY A 185 14.66 -8.48 22.95
CA GLY A 185 14.50 -9.90 22.64
C GLY A 185 13.28 -10.59 23.27
N MET A 186 12.50 -9.89 24.10
CA MET A 186 11.27 -10.46 24.67
C MET A 186 10.21 -10.67 23.61
N VAL A 187 9.56 -11.84 23.62
CA VAL A 187 8.41 -12.16 22.77
C VAL A 187 7.13 -11.80 23.51
N CYS A 188 6.34 -10.89 22.96
CA CYS A 188 5.08 -10.44 23.55
C CYS A 188 3.94 -10.63 22.56
N SER A 189 2.76 -11.00 23.06
CA SER A 189 1.51 -11.02 22.28
C SER A 189 0.60 -9.89 22.77
N PHE A 190 0.03 -9.16 21.82
CA PHE A 190 -0.90 -8.08 22.09
C PHE A 190 -2.18 -8.29 21.30
N THR A 191 -3.33 -8.09 21.94
CA THR A 191 -4.66 -8.17 21.30
C THR A 191 -5.41 -6.86 21.51
N GLU A 192 -6.34 -6.55 20.63
CA GLU A 192 -7.15 -5.33 20.71
C GLU A 192 -8.00 -5.30 21.98
N ASP A 193 -8.45 -6.47 22.47
CA ASP A 193 -9.34 -6.58 23.61
C ASP A 193 -8.60 -6.46 24.95
N GLU A 194 -7.39 -7.03 25.05
CA GLU A 194 -6.62 -7.05 26.31
C GLU A 194 -5.59 -5.92 26.40
N HIS A 195 -5.09 -5.44 25.25
CA HIS A 195 -3.98 -4.48 25.17
C HIS A 195 -4.29 -3.36 24.15
N PRO A 196 -5.40 -2.63 24.29
CA PRO A 196 -5.85 -1.64 23.30
C PRO A 196 -4.82 -0.53 23.05
N GLU A 197 -4.09 -0.09 24.08
CA GLU A 197 -3.09 0.98 23.95
C GLU A 197 -1.83 0.51 23.21
N GLU A 198 -1.33 -0.69 23.51
CA GLU A 198 -0.21 -1.27 22.80
C GLU A 198 -0.57 -1.53 21.34
N MET A 199 -1.79 -2.00 21.05
CA MET A 199 -2.27 -2.17 19.69
C MET A 199 -2.41 -0.84 18.96
N ARG A 200 -2.81 0.25 19.63
CA ARG A 200 -2.85 1.60 19.07
C ARG A 200 -1.45 2.10 18.69
N LEU A 201 -0.44 1.75 19.46
CA LEU A 201 0.96 2.10 19.22
C LEU A 201 1.60 1.23 18.12
N LEU A 202 1.31 -0.08 18.12
CA LEU A 202 1.94 -1.05 17.21
C LEU A 202 1.40 -0.96 15.78
N ARG A 203 0.11 -0.65 15.59
CA ARG A 203 -0.43 -0.36 14.26
C ARG A 203 0.25 0.90 13.71
N LEU A 204 0.71 0.83 12.48
CA LEU A 204 1.44 1.92 11.81
C LEU A 204 2.71 2.37 12.54
N SER A 205 3.34 1.49 13.33
CA SER A 205 4.60 1.76 14.04
C SER A 205 5.83 1.72 13.13
N TYR A 206 5.68 1.31 11.89
CA TYR A 206 6.77 1.12 10.91
C TYR A 206 7.87 0.17 11.40
N GLY A 207 7.52 -0.75 12.33
CA GLY A 207 8.46 -1.69 12.92
C GLY A 207 9.46 -1.05 13.90
N LEU A 208 9.18 0.15 14.40
CA LEU A 208 10.05 0.89 15.33
C LEU A 208 9.85 0.49 16.81
N LEU A 209 8.81 -0.30 17.11
CA LEU A 209 8.50 -0.77 18.45
C LEU A 209 8.75 -2.27 18.64
N GLY A 210 9.18 -2.98 17.58
CA GLY A 210 9.45 -4.39 17.61
C GLY A 210 9.29 -5.03 16.23
N VAL A 211 9.81 -6.26 16.11
CA VAL A 211 9.66 -7.07 14.90
C VAL A 211 8.38 -7.90 15.04
N VAL A 212 7.38 -7.61 14.22
CA VAL A 212 6.14 -8.40 14.17
C VAL A 212 6.44 -9.76 13.52
N VAL A 213 6.07 -10.84 14.19
CA VAL A 213 6.30 -12.23 13.74
C VAL A 213 5.01 -12.98 13.41
N GLU A 214 3.88 -12.64 14.06
CA GLU A 214 2.55 -13.15 13.73
C GLU A 214 1.53 -12.01 13.73
N VAL A 215 0.53 -12.12 12.87
CA VAL A 215 -0.54 -11.13 12.72
C VAL A 215 -1.90 -11.85 12.71
N THR A 216 -2.83 -11.34 13.50
CA THR A 216 -4.25 -11.73 13.47
C THR A 216 -5.06 -10.63 12.81
N LEU A 217 -5.76 -10.95 11.73
CA LEU A 217 -6.60 -10.05 10.95
C LEU A 217 -8.07 -10.47 11.02
N LYS A 218 -8.97 -9.50 11.21
CA LYS A 218 -10.42 -9.72 11.12
C LYS A 218 -10.84 -10.08 9.70
N THR A 219 -11.80 -10.97 9.58
CA THR A 219 -12.36 -11.46 8.32
C THR A 219 -13.89 -11.41 8.36
N GLN A 220 -14.52 -11.50 7.18
CA GLN A 220 -15.97 -11.53 7.02
C GLN A 220 -16.39 -12.59 5.99
N PRO A 221 -17.67 -13.00 5.94
CA PRO A 221 -18.20 -13.81 4.85
C PRO A 221 -17.98 -13.13 3.49
N ILE A 222 -17.86 -13.94 2.43
CA ILE A 222 -17.69 -13.42 1.07
C ILE A 222 -18.90 -12.56 0.67
N THR A 223 -18.63 -11.36 0.19
CA THR A 223 -19.61 -10.44 -0.39
C THR A 223 -19.22 -10.08 -1.82
N ALA A 224 -20.20 -9.69 -2.62
CA ALA A 224 -19.94 -9.10 -3.92
C ALA A 224 -19.73 -7.58 -3.81
N LEU A 225 -18.94 -7.04 -4.71
CA LEU A 225 -18.65 -5.62 -4.79
C LEU A 225 -19.20 -5.05 -6.10
N PHE A 226 -20.10 -4.07 -6.02
CA PHE A 226 -20.46 -3.24 -7.14
C PHE A 226 -19.35 -2.26 -7.44
N ALA A 227 -18.97 -2.10 -8.72
CA ALA A 227 -18.01 -1.10 -9.19
C ALA A 227 -18.50 -0.42 -10.46
N GLN A 228 -18.29 0.89 -10.56
CA GLN A 228 -18.60 1.69 -11.74
C GLN A 228 -17.64 2.87 -11.87
N HIS A 229 -17.21 3.17 -13.11
CA HIS A 229 -16.48 4.39 -13.42
C HIS A 229 -17.41 5.49 -13.94
N ARG A 230 -17.15 6.72 -13.48
CA ARG A 230 -17.84 7.93 -13.93
C ARG A 230 -16.82 9.04 -14.18
N THR A 231 -17.01 9.85 -15.21
CA THR A 231 -16.12 11.00 -15.50
C THR A 231 -16.82 12.30 -15.15
N TYR A 232 -16.07 13.19 -14.51
CA TYR A 232 -16.50 14.51 -14.09
C TYR A 232 -15.47 15.56 -14.49
N SER A 233 -15.87 16.82 -14.70
CA SER A 233 -15.00 17.98 -14.48
C SER A 233 -14.73 18.15 -12.98
N LEU A 234 -13.76 18.95 -12.60
CA LEU A 234 -13.47 19.19 -11.19
C LEU A 234 -14.67 19.81 -10.45
N ALA A 235 -15.36 20.75 -11.09
CA ALA A 235 -16.56 21.39 -10.54
C ALA A 235 -17.74 20.42 -10.36
N GLU A 236 -17.99 19.57 -11.36
CA GLU A 236 -19.02 18.53 -11.28
C GLU A 236 -18.68 17.49 -10.20
N PHE A 237 -17.40 17.13 -10.06
CA PHE A 237 -16.95 16.20 -9.02
C PHE A 237 -17.21 16.76 -7.63
N ARG A 238 -16.84 18.03 -7.37
CA ARG A 238 -17.14 18.72 -6.11
C ARG A 238 -18.64 18.69 -5.77
N ALA A 239 -19.50 18.90 -6.75
CA ALA A 239 -20.94 18.88 -6.57
C ALA A 239 -21.51 17.46 -6.33
N ALA A 240 -20.92 16.43 -6.93
CA ALA A 240 -21.45 15.07 -6.88
C ALA A 240 -21.05 14.30 -5.61
N VAL A 241 -19.90 14.60 -5.01
CA VAL A 241 -19.33 13.81 -3.88
C VAL A 241 -20.26 13.74 -2.66
N PRO A 242 -20.90 14.82 -2.18
CA PRO A 242 -21.78 14.72 -1.01
C PRO A 242 -22.92 13.72 -1.20
N GLU A 243 -23.54 13.68 -2.39
CA GLU A 243 -24.60 12.73 -2.69
C GLU A 243 -24.09 11.29 -2.76
N LEU A 244 -22.91 11.07 -3.36
CA LEU A 244 -22.29 9.74 -3.45
C LEU A 244 -21.94 9.19 -2.08
N ILE A 245 -21.44 10.02 -1.17
CA ILE A 245 -21.18 9.67 0.22
C ILE A 245 -22.48 9.31 0.93
N ALA A 246 -23.53 10.11 0.77
CA ALA A 246 -24.84 9.84 1.35
C ALA A 246 -25.45 8.52 0.84
N GLN A 247 -25.09 8.09 -0.37
CA GLN A 247 -25.48 6.80 -0.96
C GLN A 247 -24.55 5.65 -0.55
N ASN A 248 -23.62 5.86 0.38
CA ASN A 248 -22.67 4.87 0.90
C ASN A 248 -21.72 4.30 -0.17
N TYR A 249 -21.31 5.11 -1.16
CA TYR A 249 -20.27 4.71 -2.09
C TYR A 249 -18.87 4.94 -1.50
N ALA A 250 -18.00 3.94 -1.65
CA ALA A 250 -16.57 4.12 -1.54
C ALA A 250 -16.05 4.84 -2.78
N LEU A 251 -15.15 5.81 -2.60
CA LEU A 251 -14.67 6.69 -3.65
C LEU A 251 -13.18 6.50 -3.88
N MET A 252 -12.81 6.05 -5.09
CA MET A 252 -11.45 6.05 -5.60
C MET A 252 -11.39 6.96 -6.83
N MET A 253 -10.44 7.89 -6.86
CA MET A 253 -10.34 8.93 -7.87
C MET A 253 -9.08 8.76 -8.71
N TYR A 254 -9.18 9.12 -9.99
CA TYR A 254 -8.06 9.31 -10.90
C TYR A 254 -8.10 10.76 -11.39
N PHE A 255 -7.09 11.54 -11.01
CA PHE A 255 -7.00 12.96 -11.30
C PHE A 255 -6.19 13.22 -12.56
N TYR A 256 -6.74 14.04 -13.43
CA TYR A 256 -6.12 14.50 -14.68
C TYR A 256 -5.99 16.03 -14.68
N PRO A 257 -5.01 16.62 -13.96
CA PRO A 257 -4.92 18.07 -13.77
C PRO A 257 -4.82 18.85 -15.07
N PHE A 258 -4.16 18.29 -16.09
CA PHE A 258 -3.96 18.92 -17.39
C PHE A 258 -5.18 18.80 -18.33
N ALA A 259 -6.25 18.21 -17.86
CA ALA A 259 -7.48 18.00 -18.63
C ALA A 259 -8.74 18.40 -17.87
N ASP A 260 -8.58 19.06 -16.71
CA ASP A 260 -9.66 19.41 -15.79
C ASP A 260 -10.68 18.27 -15.63
N SER A 261 -10.21 17.08 -15.29
CA SER A 261 -11.06 15.90 -15.26
C SER A 261 -10.71 14.96 -14.11
N VAL A 262 -11.75 14.37 -13.54
CA VAL A 262 -11.68 13.32 -12.54
C VAL A 262 -12.44 12.10 -13.08
N VAL A 263 -11.79 10.94 -13.12
CA VAL A 263 -12.48 9.66 -13.29
C VAL A 263 -12.68 9.08 -11.91
N LEU A 264 -13.92 8.92 -11.52
CA LEU A 264 -14.32 8.40 -10.22
C LEU A 264 -14.73 6.94 -10.36
N GLU A 265 -14.08 6.08 -9.59
CA GLU A 265 -14.49 4.70 -9.38
C GLU A 265 -15.31 4.66 -8.09
N VAL A 266 -16.61 4.41 -8.22
CA VAL A 266 -17.52 4.20 -7.09
C VAL A 266 -17.64 2.71 -6.83
N ARG A 267 -17.58 2.33 -5.55
CA ARG A 267 -17.73 0.95 -5.09
C ARG A 267 -18.76 0.88 -3.98
N ARG A 268 -19.47 -0.24 -3.90
CA ARG A 268 -20.43 -0.54 -2.81
C ARG A 268 -20.54 -2.04 -2.62
N GLU A 269 -20.62 -2.50 -1.39
CA GLU A 269 -20.95 -3.91 -1.11
C GLU A 269 -22.38 -4.21 -1.53
N GLU A 270 -22.56 -5.37 -2.15
CA GLU A 270 -23.89 -5.90 -2.53
C GLU A 270 -24.06 -7.32 -1.97
N PRO A 271 -24.51 -7.44 -0.71
CA PRO A 271 -24.73 -8.73 -0.07
C PRO A 271 -25.70 -9.60 -0.89
N GLY A 272 -25.33 -10.88 -1.12
CA GLY A 272 -26.14 -11.83 -1.86
C GLY A 272 -26.18 -11.67 -3.38
N ALA A 273 -25.52 -10.64 -3.94
CA ALA A 273 -25.39 -10.49 -5.38
C ALA A 273 -24.43 -11.53 -5.98
N LYS A 274 -24.74 -12.01 -7.18
CA LYS A 274 -23.84 -12.90 -7.93
C LYS A 274 -22.93 -12.08 -8.85
N PRO A 275 -21.64 -12.43 -8.99
CA PRO A 275 -20.76 -11.79 -9.95
C PRO A 275 -21.31 -11.88 -11.37
N THR A 276 -21.32 -10.75 -12.09
CA THR A 276 -21.88 -10.68 -13.46
C THR A 276 -20.81 -10.78 -14.54
N SER A 277 -19.63 -10.22 -14.32
CA SER A 277 -18.51 -10.27 -15.27
C SER A 277 -17.22 -9.80 -14.61
N SER A 278 -16.11 -10.43 -14.96
CA SER A 278 -14.76 -10.05 -14.53
C SER A 278 -13.86 -9.57 -15.67
N GLY A 279 -14.29 -9.71 -16.93
CA GLY A 279 -13.43 -9.42 -18.10
C GLY A 279 -12.98 -7.96 -18.18
N GLY A 280 -13.88 -7.01 -18.04
CA GLY A 280 -13.57 -5.57 -18.02
C GLY A 280 -12.66 -5.20 -16.85
N TRP A 281 -12.90 -5.79 -15.70
CA TRP A 281 -12.07 -5.57 -14.51
C TRP A 281 -10.66 -6.13 -14.65
N TRP A 282 -10.54 -7.34 -15.19
CA TRP A 282 -9.25 -7.93 -15.51
C TRP A 282 -8.44 -7.04 -16.45
N LEU A 283 -9.05 -6.53 -17.52
CA LEU A 283 -8.40 -5.64 -18.48
C LEU A 283 -7.98 -4.31 -17.83
N ARG A 284 -8.83 -3.73 -16.98
CA ARG A 284 -8.50 -2.55 -16.15
C ARG A 284 -7.24 -2.83 -15.31
N ASN A 285 -7.20 -3.96 -14.61
CA ASN A 285 -6.06 -4.32 -13.77
C ASN A 285 -4.78 -4.57 -14.59
N ALA A 286 -4.88 -5.29 -15.71
CA ALA A 286 -3.75 -5.52 -16.61
C ALA A 286 -3.18 -4.21 -17.18
N PHE A 287 -4.08 -3.25 -17.46
CA PHE A 287 -3.71 -1.94 -17.95
C PHE A 287 -2.91 -1.15 -16.91
N TRP A 288 -3.41 -1.02 -15.70
CA TRP A 288 -2.72 -0.33 -14.60
C TRP A 288 -1.38 -0.98 -14.24
N ARG A 289 -1.33 -2.30 -14.21
CA ARG A 289 -0.15 -3.03 -13.79
C ARG A 289 0.98 -3.00 -14.84
N LYS A 290 0.65 -3.10 -16.10
CA LYS A 290 1.64 -3.36 -17.16
C LYS A 290 1.56 -2.40 -18.34
N TYR A 291 0.39 -2.30 -18.97
CA TYR A 291 0.30 -1.64 -20.27
C TYR A 291 0.37 -0.11 -20.17
N GLY A 292 -0.18 0.49 -19.13
CA GLY A 292 -0.15 1.94 -18.92
C GLY A 292 1.28 2.48 -18.79
N PRO A 293 2.06 2.02 -17.81
CA PRO A 293 3.45 2.43 -17.66
C PRO A 293 4.29 2.14 -18.91
N LEU A 294 4.16 0.94 -19.51
CA LEU A 294 4.86 0.57 -20.72
C LEU A 294 4.55 1.53 -21.89
N PHE A 295 3.29 1.88 -22.05
CA PHE A 295 2.87 2.76 -23.14
C PHE A 295 3.41 4.18 -22.95
N VAL A 296 3.35 4.71 -21.74
CA VAL A 296 3.88 6.03 -21.40
C VAL A 296 5.42 6.07 -21.58
N LEU A 297 6.13 5.06 -21.11
CA LEU A 297 7.58 4.94 -21.33
C LEU A 297 7.93 4.84 -22.82
N SER A 298 7.12 4.12 -23.61
CA SER A 298 7.30 4.03 -25.06
C SER A 298 7.10 5.39 -25.75
N ILE A 299 6.06 6.14 -25.36
CA ILE A 299 5.85 7.51 -25.86
C ILE A 299 7.08 8.36 -25.57
N ARG A 300 7.62 8.34 -24.34
CA ARG A 300 8.80 9.09 -23.96
C ARG A 300 10.03 8.73 -24.80
N ARG A 301 10.22 7.43 -25.08
CA ARG A 301 11.37 6.95 -25.90
C ARG A 301 11.29 7.37 -27.38
N ILE A 302 10.09 7.38 -27.96
CA ILE A 302 9.92 7.67 -29.39
C ILE A 302 9.68 9.14 -29.70
N SER A 303 9.40 9.96 -28.71
CA SER A 303 9.06 11.38 -28.90
C SER A 303 10.32 12.22 -29.15
N PRO A 304 10.48 12.83 -30.32
CA PRO A 304 11.67 13.63 -30.64
C PRO A 304 11.69 14.99 -29.92
N THR A 305 10.56 15.44 -29.43
CA THR A 305 10.43 16.71 -28.70
C THR A 305 9.42 16.60 -27.56
N ALA A 306 9.62 17.40 -26.50
CA ALA A 306 8.68 17.47 -25.38
C ALA A 306 7.25 17.90 -25.81
N ALA A 307 7.12 18.66 -26.89
CA ALA A 307 5.81 19.07 -27.41
C ALA A 307 5.03 17.86 -27.99
N ILE A 308 5.72 16.99 -28.74
CA ILE A 308 5.12 15.76 -29.29
C ILE A 308 4.79 14.79 -28.15
N GLU A 309 5.72 14.60 -27.22
CA GLU A 309 5.47 13.77 -26.03
C GLU A 309 4.20 14.23 -25.30
N ARG A 310 4.09 15.51 -24.99
CA ARG A 310 2.90 16.08 -24.33
C ARG A 310 1.62 15.89 -25.16
N ALA A 311 1.68 15.97 -26.48
CA ALA A 311 0.52 15.75 -27.34
C ALA A 311 0.08 14.29 -27.33
N LEU A 312 1.02 13.35 -27.39
CA LEU A 312 0.76 11.91 -27.34
C LEU A 312 0.23 11.48 -25.96
N ILE A 313 0.79 12.00 -24.87
CA ILE A 313 0.28 11.72 -23.51
C ILE A 313 -1.15 12.26 -23.36
N ARG A 314 -1.46 13.48 -23.82
CA ARG A 314 -2.84 14.00 -23.79
C ARG A 314 -3.82 13.17 -24.61
N PHE A 315 -3.39 12.66 -25.76
CA PHE A 315 -4.21 11.75 -26.57
C PHE A 315 -4.46 10.44 -25.82
N TYR A 316 -3.41 9.87 -25.24
CA TYR A 316 -3.47 8.68 -24.41
C TYR A 316 -4.41 8.87 -23.21
N ASP A 317 -4.28 9.95 -22.44
CA ASP A 317 -5.18 10.27 -21.30
C ASP A 317 -6.64 10.35 -21.73
N ARG A 318 -6.91 10.95 -22.91
CA ARG A 318 -8.28 11.01 -23.45
C ARG A 318 -8.82 9.63 -23.79
N LEU A 319 -7.98 8.78 -24.39
CA LEU A 319 -8.34 7.40 -24.72
C LEU A 319 -8.60 6.60 -23.43
N MET A 320 -7.74 6.77 -22.44
CA MET A 320 -7.85 6.09 -21.15
C MET A 320 -9.13 6.44 -20.40
N ARG A 321 -9.41 7.72 -20.24
CA ARG A 321 -10.64 8.17 -19.55
C ARG A 321 -11.90 7.58 -20.21
N ARG A 322 -11.97 7.62 -21.55
CA ARG A 322 -13.10 7.06 -22.28
C ARG A 322 -13.14 5.53 -22.23
N GLY A 323 -11.99 4.89 -22.43
CA GLY A 323 -11.86 3.43 -22.43
C GLY A 323 -12.19 2.82 -21.07
N MET A 324 -11.69 3.40 -19.98
CA MET A 324 -11.98 2.92 -18.62
C MET A 324 -13.46 3.08 -18.25
N CYS A 325 -14.08 4.21 -18.57
CA CYS A 325 -15.50 4.39 -18.38
C CYS A 325 -16.35 3.45 -19.25
N TRP A 326 -15.89 3.10 -20.45
CA TRP A 326 -16.56 2.09 -21.27
C TRP A 326 -16.42 0.67 -20.70
N LEU A 327 -15.21 0.31 -20.22
CA LEU A 327 -14.92 -1.01 -19.65
C LEU A 327 -15.66 -1.27 -18.31
N VAL A 328 -15.72 -0.27 -17.45
CA VAL A 328 -16.28 -0.35 -16.09
C VAL A 328 -17.48 0.59 -15.91
N GLY A 329 -17.94 1.24 -16.98
CA GLY A 329 -19.12 2.14 -16.98
C GLY A 329 -20.45 1.41 -16.89
N GLY A 330 -20.51 0.15 -17.32
CA GLY A 330 -21.58 -0.76 -16.98
C GLY A 330 -21.46 -1.21 -15.52
N LYS A 331 -22.60 -1.52 -14.89
CA LYS A 331 -22.61 -2.06 -13.53
C LYS A 331 -21.91 -3.41 -13.49
N LEU A 332 -20.75 -3.46 -12.83
CA LEU A 332 -20.05 -4.71 -12.58
C LEU A 332 -20.28 -5.13 -11.14
N THR A 333 -20.64 -6.39 -10.94
CA THR A 333 -20.68 -7.01 -9.61
C THR A 333 -19.53 -8.02 -9.55
N LEU A 334 -18.60 -7.82 -8.65
CA LEU A 334 -17.33 -8.53 -8.57
C LEU A 334 -17.21 -9.26 -7.22
N PRO A 335 -16.53 -10.41 -7.16
CA PRO A 335 -15.97 -10.88 -5.90
C PRO A 335 -14.99 -9.83 -5.37
N GLN A 336 -15.09 -9.50 -4.09
CA GLN A 336 -14.23 -8.45 -3.49
C GLN A 336 -12.74 -8.79 -3.61
N ALA A 337 -12.37 -10.06 -3.52
CA ALA A 337 -10.99 -10.52 -3.71
C ALA A 337 -10.40 -10.16 -5.10
N GLN A 338 -11.21 -9.88 -6.12
CA GLN A 338 -10.72 -9.46 -7.43
C GLN A 338 -10.17 -8.03 -7.46
N ILE A 339 -10.37 -7.25 -6.39
CA ILE A 339 -9.70 -5.96 -6.21
C ILE A 339 -8.20 -6.17 -6.02
N ILE A 340 -7.81 -7.23 -5.31
CA ILE A 340 -6.41 -7.56 -5.04
C ILE A 340 -5.70 -7.83 -6.37
N ARG A 341 -4.64 -7.09 -6.61
CA ARG A 341 -3.76 -7.30 -7.76
C ARG A 341 -2.47 -7.96 -7.31
N HIS A 342 -2.06 -8.97 -8.03
CA HIS A 342 -0.72 -9.51 -7.90
C HIS A 342 0.26 -8.58 -8.59
N VAL A 343 1.33 -8.19 -7.91
CA VAL A 343 2.35 -7.30 -8.46
C VAL A 343 3.67 -8.07 -8.49
N ASP A 344 4.08 -8.44 -9.72
CA ASP A 344 5.39 -9.01 -9.98
C ASP A 344 6.45 -7.90 -10.07
N ASP A 345 7.72 -8.27 -10.19
CA ASP A 345 8.81 -7.32 -10.45
C ASP A 345 8.43 -6.45 -11.68
N PRO A 346 8.41 -5.13 -11.56
CA PRO A 346 8.00 -4.25 -12.64
C PRO A 346 9.01 -4.19 -13.78
N GLY A 347 10.25 -4.64 -13.55
CA GLY A 347 11.34 -4.46 -14.49
C GLY A 347 11.47 -2.99 -14.92
N ASP A 348 11.47 -2.73 -16.24
CA ASP A 348 11.52 -1.37 -16.78
C ASP A 348 10.15 -0.64 -16.79
N ASN A 349 9.06 -1.33 -16.47
CA ASN A 349 7.70 -0.81 -16.55
C ASN A 349 7.16 -0.34 -15.20
N LYS A 350 8.05 0.13 -14.33
CA LYS A 350 7.70 0.62 -13.00
C LYS A 350 6.88 1.90 -13.03
N PHE A 351 6.11 2.09 -11.99
CA PHE A 351 5.55 3.38 -11.61
C PHE A 351 5.91 3.68 -10.16
N VAL A 352 6.00 4.97 -9.86
CA VAL A 352 6.31 5.51 -8.52
C VAL A 352 5.22 6.47 -8.13
N PHE A 353 5.01 6.61 -6.83
CA PHE A 353 3.98 7.50 -6.30
C PHE A 353 4.42 8.10 -4.96
N SER A 354 3.73 9.15 -4.57
CA SER A 354 3.81 9.73 -3.23
C SER A 354 2.38 9.88 -2.70
N MET A 355 2.21 10.03 -1.39
CA MET A 355 0.88 10.08 -0.83
C MET A 355 0.75 11.04 0.33
N TRP A 356 -0.24 11.91 0.22
CA TRP A 356 -0.71 12.78 1.29
C TRP A 356 -2.22 12.70 1.41
N SER A 357 -2.74 12.69 2.63
CA SER A 357 -4.17 12.81 2.93
C SER A 357 -4.50 14.18 3.49
N PHE A 358 -5.72 14.64 3.23
CA PHE A 358 -6.25 15.92 3.67
C PHE A 358 -7.62 15.69 4.28
N GLU A 359 -7.96 16.46 5.31
CA GLU A 359 -9.29 16.42 5.90
C GLU A 359 -10.36 16.68 4.83
N GLU A 360 -11.51 16.03 4.97
CA GLU A 360 -12.60 16.16 3.99
C GLU A 360 -13.11 17.60 3.92
N ASP A 361 -13.14 18.29 5.07
CA ASP A 361 -13.41 19.73 5.11
C ASP A 361 -12.26 20.51 4.45
N GLY A 362 -12.55 21.31 3.43
CA GLY A 362 -11.55 22.03 2.65
C GLY A 362 -10.79 21.21 1.60
N TYR A 363 -11.06 19.91 1.45
CA TYR A 363 -10.38 19.08 0.47
C TYR A 363 -10.51 19.58 -0.96
N PHE A 364 -11.68 20.03 -1.38
CA PHE A 364 -11.89 20.47 -2.76
C PHE A 364 -11.11 21.73 -3.10
N ASP A 365 -10.93 22.64 -2.15
CA ASP A 365 -10.09 23.83 -2.35
C ASP A 365 -8.61 23.41 -2.48
N THR A 366 -8.18 22.40 -1.72
CA THR A 366 -6.87 21.79 -1.86
C THR A 366 -6.69 21.07 -3.20
N LEU A 367 -7.69 20.34 -3.66
CA LEU A 367 -7.67 19.65 -4.96
C LEU A 367 -7.63 20.64 -6.14
N GLU A 368 -8.41 21.72 -6.09
CA GLU A 368 -8.32 22.81 -7.07
C GLU A 368 -6.93 23.46 -7.07
N ALA A 369 -6.36 23.70 -5.88
CA ALA A 369 -5.02 24.21 -5.76
C ALA A 369 -3.96 23.22 -6.29
N TYR A 370 -4.16 21.90 -6.10
CA TYR A 370 -3.30 20.87 -6.68
C TYR A 370 -3.33 20.88 -8.21
N PHE A 371 -4.51 21.04 -8.82
CA PHE A 371 -4.62 21.15 -10.27
C PHE A 371 -3.87 22.39 -10.80
N ARG A 372 -3.99 23.53 -10.11
CA ARG A 372 -3.20 24.73 -10.45
C ARG A 372 -1.71 24.49 -10.26
N PHE A 373 -1.30 23.95 -9.10
CA PHE A 373 0.10 23.61 -8.81
C PHE A 373 0.73 22.74 -9.91
N CYS A 374 0.05 21.70 -10.37
CA CYS A 374 0.54 20.86 -11.44
C CYS A 374 0.76 21.64 -12.76
N ASN A 375 -0.15 22.54 -13.11
CA ASN A 375 -0.05 23.34 -14.32
C ASN A 375 1.08 24.37 -14.20
N GLU A 376 1.14 25.14 -13.11
CA GLU A 376 2.19 26.12 -12.84
C GLU A 376 3.58 25.47 -12.76
N TYR A 377 3.71 24.35 -12.07
CA TYR A 377 4.97 23.62 -12.00
C TYR A 377 5.43 23.14 -13.38
N ALA A 378 4.48 22.65 -14.20
CA ALA A 378 4.78 22.24 -15.55
C ALA A 378 5.19 23.42 -16.49
N GLU A 379 4.62 24.60 -16.28
CA GLU A 379 5.02 25.80 -17.03
C GLU A 379 6.43 26.26 -16.62
N GLN A 380 6.76 26.19 -15.34
CA GLN A 380 8.06 26.64 -14.81
C GLN A 380 9.20 25.66 -15.12
N THR A 381 8.96 24.35 -15.00
CA THR A 381 10.01 23.33 -15.06
C THR A 381 9.96 22.44 -16.30
N GLY A 382 8.83 22.41 -17.02
CA GLY A 382 8.57 21.48 -18.10
C GLY A 382 8.13 20.08 -17.65
N PHE A 383 8.26 19.75 -16.36
CA PHE A 383 7.90 18.43 -15.83
C PHE A 383 6.38 18.27 -15.67
N ARG A 384 5.87 17.08 -15.99
CA ARG A 384 4.50 16.65 -15.75
C ARG A 384 4.48 15.21 -15.23
N CYS A 385 3.67 14.94 -14.23
CA CYS A 385 3.28 13.57 -13.94
C CYS A 385 2.66 12.97 -15.20
N ASN A 386 3.22 11.86 -15.64
CA ASN A 386 2.85 11.23 -16.92
C ASN A 386 1.84 10.08 -16.77
N LEU A 387 1.42 9.82 -15.53
CA LEU A 387 0.30 8.94 -15.17
C LEU A 387 -0.71 9.76 -14.36
N PRO A 388 -2.01 9.40 -14.38
CA PRO A 388 -3.00 10.08 -13.56
C PRO A 388 -2.67 9.92 -12.09
N ALA A 389 -2.82 11.00 -11.31
CA ALA A 389 -2.76 10.89 -9.86
C ALA A 389 -3.97 10.11 -9.34
N VAL A 390 -3.80 9.44 -8.21
CA VAL A 390 -4.85 8.64 -7.59
C VAL A 390 -5.30 9.33 -6.31
N GLY A 391 -6.53 9.07 -5.87
CA GLY A 391 -7.03 9.52 -4.58
C GLY A 391 -8.02 8.53 -4.01
N TYR A 392 -8.17 8.55 -2.69
CA TYR A 392 -9.08 7.69 -1.96
C TYR A 392 -9.82 8.50 -0.90
N ARG A 393 -11.11 8.23 -0.70
CA ARG A 393 -11.81 8.66 0.50
C ARG A 393 -11.66 7.60 1.57
N ILE A 394 -11.18 8.00 2.74
CA ILE A 394 -10.87 7.13 3.87
C ILE A 394 -11.50 7.74 5.11
N VAL A 395 -12.37 7.00 5.78
CA VAL A 395 -13.05 7.48 6.98
C VAL A 395 -12.08 7.60 8.15
N GLN A 396 -12.46 8.43 9.12
CA GLN A 396 -11.73 8.65 10.35
C GLN A 396 -11.37 7.33 11.03
N ASP A 397 -10.12 7.22 11.45
CA ASP A 397 -9.59 6.03 12.12
C ASP A 397 -8.62 6.39 13.25
N ARG A 398 -9.01 6.10 14.48
CA ARG A 398 -8.22 6.34 15.69
C ARG A 398 -7.58 5.08 16.27
N LYS A 399 -7.65 3.94 15.56
CA LYS A 399 -7.09 2.67 16.01
C LYS A 399 -5.56 2.61 15.98
N ALA A 400 -4.92 3.56 15.33
CA ALA A 400 -3.47 3.71 15.32
C ALA A 400 -3.08 5.13 15.74
N LEU A 401 -2.03 5.27 16.56
CA LEU A 401 -1.52 6.57 16.99
C LEU A 401 -1.09 7.42 15.79
N LEU A 402 -0.40 6.81 14.83
CA LEU A 402 0.09 7.46 13.62
C LEU A 402 -0.89 7.31 12.43
N SER A 403 -2.19 7.18 12.72
CA SER A 403 -3.20 7.22 11.68
C SER A 403 -3.19 8.57 10.96
N TYR A 404 -3.14 8.53 9.63
CA TYR A 404 -3.19 9.71 8.77
C TYR A 404 -4.62 10.23 8.53
N THR A 405 -5.63 9.55 9.08
CA THR A 405 -7.04 9.97 9.13
C THR A 405 -7.54 10.04 10.57
N HIS A 406 -6.64 10.33 11.53
CA HIS A 406 -6.97 10.30 12.97
C HIS A 406 -8.02 11.34 13.36
N ASP A 407 -7.97 12.52 12.77
CA ASP A 407 -8.73 13.68 13.23
C ASP A 407 -10.09 13.81 12.53
N SER A 408 -10.18 13.39 11.26
CA SER A 408 -11.42 13.43 10.47
C SER A 408 -11.42 12.39 9.36
N ASP A 409 -12.56 12.26 8.66
CA ASP A 409 -12.60 11.67 7.32
C ASP A 409 -11.65 12.43 6.40
N ALA A 410 -10.97 11.72 5.52
CA ALA A 410 -9.95 12.32 4.67
C ALA A 410 -10.03 11.82 3.22
N LEU A 411 -9.52 12.64 2.31
CA LEU A 411 -9.28 12.24 0.93
C LEU A 411 -7.78 12.41 0.61
N SER A 412 -7.23 11.49 -0.16
CA SER A 412 -5.82 11.55 -0.53
C SER A 412 -5.58 12.17 -1.92
N ILE A 413 -4.37 12.66 -2.12
CA ILE A 413 -3.82 13.05 -3.42
C ILE A 413 -2.48 12.33 -3.59
N ASP A 414 -2.44 11.40 -4.52
CA ASP A 414 -1.31 10.51 -4.76
C ASP A 414 -0.80 10.72 -6.20
N PRO A 415 0.13 11.66 -6.46
CA PRO A 415 0.73 11.80 -7.77
C PRO A 415 1.47 10.52 -8.17
N VAL A 416 1.37 10.15 -9.44
CA VAL A 416 1.97 8.93 -9.99
C VAL A 416 2.80 9.28 -11.21
N SER A 417 3.96 8.64 -11.34
CA SER A 417 4.89 8.85 -12.46
C SER A 417 5.64 7.56 -12.81
N THR A 418 6.28 7.54 -13.94
CA THR A 418 7.28 6.52 -14.28
C THR A 418 8.67 6.83 -13.69
N GLY A 419 8.79 7.86 -12.84
CA GLY A 419 10.02 8.25 -12.16
C GLY A 419 10.98 9.06 -13.02
N GLY A 420 12.18 9.28 -12.50
CA GLY A 420 13.26 10.05 -13.11
C GLY A 420 13.76 11.18 -12.20
N PRO A 421 14.86 11.87 -12.55
CA PRO A 421 15.40 12.94 -11.71
C PRO A 421 14.43 14.10 -11.48
N GLU A 422 13.66 14.49 -12.49
CA GLU A 422 12.69 15.58 -12.39
C GLU A 422 11.50 15.20 -11.47
N TRP A 423 11.22 13.92 -11.32
CA TRP A 423 10.25 13.39 -10.37
C TRP A 423 10.69 13.62 -8.92
N GLU A 424 11.96 13.42 -8.61
CA GLU A 424 12.49 13.65 -7.25
C GLU A 424 12.38 15.12 -6.84
N GLU A 425 12.63 16.07 -7.78
CA GLU A 425 12.44 17.50 -7.52
C GLU A 425 10.95 17.88 -7.42
N PHE A 426 10.10 17.27 -8.24
CA PHE A 426 8.64 17.44 -8.10
C PHE A 426 8.15 17.00 -6.72
N LEU A 427 8.65 15.88 -6.19
CA LEU A 427 8.25 15.40 -4.87
C LEU A 427 8.59 16.38 -3.75
N LYS A 428 9.74 17.05 -3.79
CA LYS A 428 10.11 18.09 -2.81
C LYS A 428 9.13 19.27 -2.85
N ALA A 429 8.81 19.75 -4.04
CA ALA A 429 7.84 20.83 -4.24
C ALA A 429 6.42 20.40 -3.82
N PHE A 430 6.03 19.16 -4.14
CA PHE A 430 4.73 18.59 -3.75
C PHE A 430 4.62 18.41 -2.24
N ASN A 431 5.68 17.96 -1.55
CA ASN A 431 5.68 17.86 -0.08
C ASN A 431 5.52 19.24 0.58
N ALA A 432 6.17 20.28 0.06
CA ALA A 432 5.98 21.65 0.54
C ALA A 432 4.53 22.10 0.33
N PHE A 433 3.99 21.93 -0.89
CA PHE A 433 2.59 22.22 -1.23
C PHE A 433 1.60 21.54 -0.27
N CYS A 434 1.82 20.24 0.02
CA CYS A 434 0.93 19.46 0.91
C CYS A 434 1.05 19.90 2.36
N SER A 435 2.28 20.10 2.84
CA SER A 435 2.53 20.56 4.22
C SER A 435 1.94 21.94 4.49
N ASP A 436 1.99 22.85 3.52
CA ASP A 436 1.39 24.19 3.64
C ASP A 436 -0.14 24.14 3.77
N ARG A 437 -0.76 23.03 3.35
CA ARG A 437 -2.19 22.76 3.43
C ARG A 437 -2.60 21.77 4.52
N ASN A 438 -1.72 21.61 5.53
CA ASN A 438 -1.95 20.73 6.67
C ASN A 438 -2.24 19.27 6.29
N GLY A 439 -1.64 18.79 5.19
CA GLY A 439 -1.73 17.39 4.79
C GLY A 439 -1.01 16.45 5.76
N HIS A 440 -1.39 15.17 5.74
CA HIS A 440 -0.78 14.10 6.51
C HIS A 440 -0.09 13.12 5.56
N PRO A 441 1.26 13.02 5.58
CA PRO A 441 2.01 12.09 4.73
C PRO A 441 1.91 10.65 5.24
N LEU A 442 2.03 9.68 4.33
CA LEU A 442 2.28 8.29 4.71
C LEU A 442 3.79 8.04 4.68
N PHE A 443 4.41 7.81 5.83
CA PHE A 443 5.87 7.73 5.94
C PHE A 443 6.52 6.69 5.04
N ASN A 444 5.87 5.57 4.79
CA ASN A 444 6.38 4.54 3.88
C ASN A 444 6.17 4.87 2.39
N GLN A 445 5.39 5.90 2.06
CA GLN A 445 5.03 6.24 0.68
C GLN A 445 5.45 7.64 0.26
N THR A 446 6.00 8.44 1.19
CA THR A 446 6.38 9.83 0.93
C THR A 446 7.89 10.01 1.05
N LYS A 447 8.59 10.11 -0.09
CA LYS A 447 10.00 10.44 -0.14
C LYS A 447 10.25 11.91 0.21
N HIS A 448 11.48 12.24 0.60
CA HIS A 448 11.95 13.62 0.85
C HIS A 448 11.14 14.36 1.92
N LEU A 449 10.50 13.62 2.82
CA LEU A 449 9.82 14.18 3.97
C LEU A 449 10.87 14.77 4.94
N THR A 450 10.60 15.93 5.51
CA THR A 450 11.43 16.56 6.53
C THR A 450 10.87 16.37 7.94
N ALA A 451 11.72 16.45 8.97
CA ALA A 451 11.29 16.41 10.37
C ALA A 451 10.23 17.48 10.68
N ALA A 452 10.40 18.69 10.16
CA ALA A 452 9.43 19.78 10.32
C ALA A 452 8.05 19.43 9.72
N GLN A 453 8.01 18.81 8.55
CA GLN A 453 6.77 18.36 7.91
C GLN A 453 6.10 17.23 8.70
N ALA A 454 6.86 16.24 9.17
CA ALA A 454 6.34 15.15 9.99
C ALA A 454 5.76 15.69 11.31
N ARG A 455 6.49 16.57 12.00
CA ARG A 455 6.04 17.21 13.24
C ARG A 455 4.78 18.05 13.02
N LYS A 456 4.74 18.87 11.97
CA LYS A 456 3.57 19.69 11.63
C LYS A 456 2.33 18.84 11.40
N SER A 457 2.47 17.73 10.69
CA SER A 457 1.35 16.84 10.34
C SER A 457 0.79 16.05 11.52
N TYR A 458 1.66 15.48 12.35
CA TYR A 458 1.25 14.57 13.42
C TYR A 458 1.26 15.22 14.82
N GLY A 459 1.93 16.36 15.01
CA GLY A 459 1.93 17.15 16.24
C GLY A 459 2.24 16.32 17.49
N LYS A 460 1.39 16.46 18.51
CA LYS A 460 1.54 15.74 19.80
C LYS A 460 1.58 14.22 19.67
N ARG A 461 0.95 13.66 18.64
CA ARG A 461 0.96 12.21 18.39
C ARG A 461 2.35 11.73 17.95
N TRP A 462 3.06 12.54 17.18
CA TRP A 462 4.45 12.28 16.81
C TRP A 462 5.37 12.33 18.02
N GLU A 463 5.18 13.33 18.90
CA GLU A 463 5.92 13.46 20.16
C GLU A 463 5.66 12.29 21.13
N GLU A 464 4.39 11.86 21.25
CA GLU A 464 4.02 10.68 22.02
C GLU A 464 4.70 9.43 21.49
N PHE A 465 4.65 9.22 20.17
CA PHE A 465 5.31 8.09 19.52
C PHE A 465 6.82 8.07 19.76
N ALA A 466 7.49 9.21 19.61
CA ALA A 466 8.92 9.33 19.83
C ALA A 466 9.32 8.94 21.27
N ARG A 467 8.57 9.41 22.28
CA ARG A 467 8.80 9.06 23.69
C ARG A 467 8.60 7.56 23.96
N VAL A 468 7.53 6.98 23.40
CA VAL A 468 7.28 5.54 23.57
C VAL A 468 8.37 4.73 22.88
N ARG A 469 8.76 5.10 21.66
CA ARG A 469 9.83 4.44 20.94
C ARG A 469 11.15 4.46 21.72
N ALA A 470 11.56 5.63 22.21
CA ALA A 470 12.79 5.77 23.00
C ALA A 470 12.78 4.92 24.28
N LYS A 471 11.59 4.72 24.89
CA LYS A 471 11.43 3.84 26.04
C LYS A 471 11.49 2.36 25.68
N TRP A 472 10.94 1.96 24.53
CA TRP A 472 10.89 0.58 24.07
C TRP A 472 12.21 0.12 23.43
N ASP A 473 12.89 1.03 22.77
CA ASP A 473 14.15 0.83 22.05
C ASP A 473 15.21 1.86 22.47
N PRO A 474 15.70 1.80 23.73
CA PRO A 474 16.64 2.79 24.25
C PRO A 474 18.01 2.76 23.59
N ASP A 475 18.37 1.63 22.97
CA ASP A 475 19.66 1.41 22.31
C ASP A 475 19.58 1.62 20.78
N ASP A 476 18.47 2.18 20.27
CA ASP A 476 18.24 2.45 18.85
C ASP A 476 18.43 1.21 17.95
N ARG A 477 18.03 0.06 18.47
CA ARG A 477 18.21 -1.24 17.80
C ARG A 477 17.43 -1.36 16.49
N LEU A 478 16.25 -0.73 16.41
CA LEU A 478 15.31 -0.87 15.30
C LEU A 478 15.14 0.39 14.44
N ILE A 479 15.66 1.53 14.88
CA ILE A 479 15.43 2.79 14.18
C ILE A 479 16.32 2.91 12.95
N SER A 480 15.70 3.03 11.76
CA SER A 480 16.42 3.35 10.53
C SER A 480 16.81 4.83 10.48
N ARG A 481 17.85 5.14 9.73
CA ARG A 481 18.29 6.52 9.50
C ARG A 481 17.15 7.42 9.02
N TYR A 482 16.31 6.93 8.11
CA TYR A 482 15.13 7.67 7.65
C TYR A 482 14.23 8.13 8.80
N PHE A 483 13.93 7.25 9.76
CA PHE A 483 13.09 7.62 10.90
C PHE A 483 13.88 8.40 11.95
N ALA A 484 15.18 8.16 12.10
CA ALA A 484 16.03 8.98 12.96
C ALA A 484 16.03 10.44 12.47
N ASP A 485 16.24 10.68 11.16
CA ASP A 485 16.20 11.99 10.55
C ASP A 485 14.82 12.68 10.73
N LEU A 486 13.72 11.93 10.71
CA LEU A 486 12.38 12.48 10.95
C LEU A 486 12.07 12.77 12.43
N LEU A 487 12.76 12.09 13.35
CA LEU A 487 12.64 12.28 14.80
C LEU A 487 13.70 13.24 15.34
N ASP A 488 14.68 13.63 14.52
CA ASP A 488 15.66 14.64 14.87
C ASP A 488 14.95 15.97 15.20
N ASP A 489 15.49 16.78 16.11
CA ASP A 489 14.85 17.98 16.69
C ASP A 489 13.70 17.72 17.70
N MET A 490 13.48 16.48 18.12
CA MET A 490 12.49 16.26 19.20
C MET A 490 13.14 16.51 20.56
N PRO A 491 12.57 17.38 21.43
CA PRO A 491 13.05 17.49 22.79
C PRO A 491 12.82 16.12 23.47
N ILE A 492 13.91 15.43 23.73
CA ILE A 492 13.91 14.26 24.62
C ILE A 492 13.79 14.85 26.02
N ALA A 493 12.57 14.93 26.57
CA ALA A 493 12.29 15.36 27.93
C ALA A 493 12.15 14.15 28.86
#